data_8e244ec440fbf08a0fd56db50d729da2
#
_entry.id   8e244ec440fbf08a0fd56db50d729da2
#
_cell.length_a   1.000
_cell.length_b   1.000
_cell.length_c   1.000
_cell.angle_alpha   90.00
_cell.angle_beta   90.00
_cell.angle_gamma   90.00
#
_symmetry.space_group_name_H-M   'P 1'
#
loop_
_entity.id
_entity.type
_entity.pdbx_description
1 polymer ?
#
loop_
_entity_poly.entity_id
_entity_poly.type
_entity_poly.pdbx_seq_one_letter_code
_entity_poly.pdbx_strand_id
1 'polypeptide(L)'
;MAQFEPAFEQMIRDEGGYVLHEVPGDTGGMTYAGIARNKNPQWNGWALVDKKEFGGSLTPMVREFYRVEFWDKMRGNEISNQEVANTIFNFGVNAGLGMAVKLAQLIVGSTPDGGIGAKTIEKLNQVTDGQRFKESYALAKIARYVEICNKNPVQVKFLKGWINRTLKGLA
;
A
#
# COMPACT_ATOMS: atom_id res chain seq x y z
N MET A 1 15.94 7.95 8.92
CA MET A 1 14.75 7.11 9.17
C MET A 1 13.56 7.69 8.45
N ALA A 2 12.83 6.85 7.74
CA ALA A 2 11.64 7.29 7.03
C ALA A 2 10.53 7.72 8.01
N GLN A 3 9.66 8.60 7.54
CA GLN A 3 8.56 9.20 8.30
C GLN A 3 7.23 8.76 7.69
N PHE A 4 6.24 8.53 8.54
CA PHE A 4 4.90 8.10 8.12
C PHE A 4 4.17 9.18 7.31
N GLU A 5 4.26 10.45 7.72
CA GLU A 5 3.47 11.52 7.12
C GLU A 5 3.67 11.68 5.62
N PRO A 6 4.91 11.76 5.07
CA PRO A 6 5.10 11.87 3.63
C PRO A 6 4.57 10.65 2.87
N ALA A 7 4.71 9.44 3.45
CA ALA A 7 4.19 8.21 2.85
C ALA A 7 2.66 8.21 2.81
N PHE A 8 2.03 8.61 3.92
CA PHE A 8 0.58 8.69 4.04
C PHE A 8 -0.03 9.73 3.09
N GLU A 9 0.55 10.93 3.04
CA GLU A 9 0.05 11.98 2.15
C GLU A 9 0.16 11.62 0.67
N GLN A 10 1.21 10.93 0.26
CA GLN A 10 1.34 10.42 -1.09
C GLN A 10 0.27 9.34 -1.35
N MET A 11 0.15 8.36 -0.47
CA MET A 11 -0.79 7.27 -0.60
C MET A 11 -2.25 7.77 -0.68
N ILE A 12 -2.65 8.70 0.20
CA ILE A 12 -4.03 9.19 0.23
C ILE A 12 -4.38 9.99 -1.05
N ARG A 13 -3.42 10.72 -1.63
CA ARG A 13 -3.60 11.36 -2.95
C ARG A 13 -3.78 10.32 -4.06
N ASP A 14 -3.00 9.24 -4.02
CA ASP A 14 -3.06 8.17 -5.03
C ASP A 14 -4.37 7.37 -4.95
N GLU A 15 -4.94 7.23 -3.76
CA GLU A 15 -6.24 6.58 -3.51
C GLU A 15 -7.45 7.50 -3.76
N GLY A 16 -7.24 8.74 -4.20
CA GLY A 16 -8.32 9.69 -4.53
C GLY A 16 -8.79 10.55 -3.37
N GLY A 17 -8.09 10.57 -2.23
CA GLY A 17 -8.40 11.44 -1.09
C GLY A 17 -9.44 10.86 -0.13
N TYR A 18 -10.05 11.77 0.64
CA TYR A 18 -11.05 11.45 1.66
C TYR A 18 -12.46 11.35 1.05
N VAL A 19 -12.65 10.40 0.14
CA VAL A 19 -13.91 10.24 -0.60
C VAL A 19 -14.66 9.00 -0.12
N LEU A 20 -15.98 9.14 0.04
CA LEU A 20 -16.88 8.02 0.27
C LEU A 20 -17.33 7.44 -1.07
N HIS A 21 -17.06 6.16 -1.27
CA HIS A 21 -17.53 5.38 -2.41
C HIS A 21 -18.46 4.28 -1.95
N GLU A 22 -19.56 4.12 -2.64
CA GLU A 22 -20.45 2.98 -2.48
C GLU A 22 -20.78 2.45 -3.87
N VAL A 23 -20.22 1.29 -4.20
CA VAL A 23 -20.48 0.63 -5.48
C VAL A 23 -21.38 -0.57 -5.23
N PRO A 24 -22.61 -0.56 -5.74
CA PRO A 24 -23.51 -1.72 -5.61
C PRO A 24 -22.87 -2.97 -6.20
N GLY A 25 -22.80 -4.05 -5.38
CA GLY A 25 -22.22 -5.33 -5.80
C GLY A 25 -20.69 -5.43 -5.64
N ASP A 26 -20.00 -4.41 -5.12
CA ASP A 26 -18.59 -4.52 -4.74
C ASP A 26 -18.46 -5.35 -3.45
N THR A 27 -17.53 -6.31 -3.47
CA THR A 27 -17.23 -7.17 -2.30
C THR A 27 -16.68 -6.38 -1.10
N GLY A 28 -16.11 -5.20 -1.33
CA GLY A 28 -15.62 -4.27 -0.30
C GLY A 28 -16.73 -3.50 0.41
N GLY A 29 -17.92 -3.39 -0.23
CA GLY A 29 -19.02 -2.56 0.25
C GLY A 29 -18.67 -1.06 0.25
N MET A 30 -19.29 -0.31 1.15
CA MET A 30 -18.98 1.10 1.38
C MET A 30 -17.49 1.28 1.70
N THR A 31 -16.83 2.24 1.04
CA THR A 31 -15.40 2.51 1.20
C THR A 31 -15.20 3.99 1.45
N TYR A 32 -14.50 4.35 2.52
CA TYR A 32 -14.12 5.73 2.83
C TYR A 32 -12.60 5.88 2.88
N ALA A 33 -12.05 6.82 2.12
CA ALA A 33 -10.62 7.09 2.07
C ALA A 33 -9.78 5.80 1.84
N GLY A 34 -10.25 4.88 0.98
CA GLY A 34 -9.59 3.59 0.71
C GLY A 34 -9.89 2.48 1.74
N ILE A 35 -10.51 2.79 2.89
CA ILE A 35 -10.88 1.80 3.91
C ILE A 35 -12.21 1.16 3.52
N ALA A 36 -12.19 -0.14 3.17
CA ALA A 36 -13.37 -0.89 2.78
C ALA A 36 -14.09 -1.47 4.02
N ARG A 37 -15.39 -1.20 4.16
CA ARG A 37 -16.17 -1.56 5.36
C ARG A 37 -16.24 -3.06 5.60
N ASN A 38 -16.46 -3.84 4.56
CA ASN A 38 -16.57 -5.28 4.69
C ASN A 38 -15.25 -5.95 5.10
N LYS A 39 -14.11 -5.31 4.80
CA LYS A 39 -12.78 -5.78 5.21
C LYS A 39 -12.37 -5.28 6.59
N ASN A 40 -12.92 -4.13 7.02
CA ASN A 40 -12.58 -3.46 8.26
C ASN A 40 -13.84 -3.05 9.04
N PRO A 41 -14.74 -4.00 9.36
CA PRO A 41 -16.03 -3.68 9.99
C PRO A 41 -15.88 -3.09 11.39
N GLN A 42 -14.74 -3.32 12.06
CA GLN A 42 -14.46 -2.85 13.42
C GLN A 42 -13.79 -1.48 13.47
N TRP A 43 -13.54 -0.85 12.31
CA TRP A 43 -12.94 0.48 12.31
C TRP A 43 -13.92 1.51 12.89
N ASN A 44 -13.51 2.17 13.99
CA ASN A 44 -14.36 3.11 14.73
C ASN A 44 -14.81 4.33 13.90
N GLY A 45 -14.12 4.65 12.80
CA GLY A 45 -14.50 5.74 11.90
C GLY A 45 -15.86 5.56 11.25
N TRP A 46 -16.37 4.32 11.16
CA TRP A 46 -17.70 4.06 10.57
C TRP A 46 -18.83 4.77 11.30
N ALA A 47 -18.70 4.98 12.62
CA ALA A 47 -19.70 5.70 13.39
C ALA A 47 -19.86 7.16 12.94
N LEU A 48 -18.78 7.81 12.48
CA LEU A 48 -18.81 9.17 11.92
C LEU A 48 -19.25 9.17 10.46
N VAL A 49 -18.79 8.18 9.67
CA VAL A 49 -19.21 8.02 8.27
C VAL A 49 -20.73 7.86 8.17
N ASP A 50 -21.34 7.01 9.03
CA ASP A 50 -22.79 6.78 9.06
C ASP A 50 -23.58 8.04 9.40
N LYS A 51 -23.01 8.92 10.23
CA LYS A 51 -23.58 10.23 10.55
C LYS A 51 -23.28 11.30 9.50
N LYS A 52 -22.50 10.99 8.47
CA LYS A 52 -22.01 11.93 7.45
C LYS A 52 -21.14 13.07 8.04
N GLU A 53 -20.45 12.80 9.14
CA GLU A 53 -19.54 13.73 9.81
C GLU A 53 -18.13 13.58 9.21
N PHE A 54 -17.92 14.13 8.01
CA PHE A 54 -16.64 14.06 7.29
C PHE A 54 -15.67 15.16 7.72
N GLY A 55 -14.35 14.89 7.60
CA GLY A 55 -13.31 15.84 8.02
C GLY A 55 -13.03 15.78 9.51
N GLY A 56 -12.70 16.90 10.12
CA GLY A 56 -12.55 17.06 11.59
C GLY A 56 -11.94 15.84 12.29
N SER A 57 -12.75 15.19 13.11
CA SER A 57 -12.34 14.00 13.89
C SER A 57 -12.12 12.74 13.05
N LEU A 58 -12.71 12.64 11.84
CA LEU A 58 -12.58 11.45 10.99
C LEU A 58 -11.22 11.37 10.29
N THR A 59 -10.65 12.51 9.88
CA THR A 59 -9.32 12.56 9.24
C THR A 59 -8.20 11.96 10.11
N PRO A 60 -8.07 12.30 11.40
CA PRO A 60 -7.11 11.64 12.27
C PRO A 60 -7.33 10.14 12.43
N MET A 61 -8.57 9.66 12.40
CA MET A 61 -8.90 8.24 12.50
C MET A 61 -8.47 7.46 11.25
N VAL A 62 -8.61 8.05 10.04
CA VAL A 62 -8.07 7.48 8.79
C VAL A 62 -6.56 7.37 8.86
N ARG A 63 -5.88 8.43 9.30
CA ARG A 63 -4.42 8.46 9.46
C ARG A 63 -3.94 7.39 10.42
N GLU A 64 -4.56 7.29 11.59
CA GLU A 64 -4.22 6.28 12.59
C GLU A 64 -4.43 4.85 12.07
N PHE A 65 -5.52 4.60 11.32
CA PHE A 65 -5.76 3.31 10.68
C PHE A 65 -4.59 2.91 9.78
N TYR A 66 -4.15 3.78 8.86
CA TYR A 66 -3.06 3.48 7.96
C TYR A 66 -1.70 3.35 8.66
N ARG A 67 -1.50 4.11 9.73
CA ARG A 67 -0.31 4.00 10.56
C ARG A 67 -0.24 2.61 11.22
N VAL A 68 -1.27 2.24 11.96
CA VAL A 68 -1.29 0.99 12.75
C VAL A 68 -1.36 -0.24 11.86
N GLU A 69 -2.25 -0.23 10.84
CA GLU A 69 -2.50 -1.41 10.02
C GLU A 69 -1.43 -1.68 8.97
N PHE A 70 -0.67 -0.66 8.56
CA PHE A 70 0.33 -0.80 7.50
C PHE A 70 1.72 -0.34 7.90
N TRP A 71 1.88 0.93 8.30
CA TRP A 71 3.19 1.52 8.54
C TRP A 71 3.94 0.88 9.71
N ASP A 72 3.30 0.73 10.84
CA ASP A 72 3.91 0.12 12.04
C ASP A 72 4.17 -1.37 11.81
N LYS A 73 3.23 -2.08 11.16
CA LYS A 73 3.40 -3.50 10.80
C LYS A 73 4.53 -3.74 9.81
N MET A 74 4.82 -2.80 8.90
CA MET A 74 5.99 -2.88 8.03
C MET A 74 7.27 -2.29 8.64
N ARG A 75 7.22 -1.86 9.90
CA ARG A 75 8.35 -1.25 10.61
C ARG A 75 8.92 -0.03 9.87
N GLY A 76 8.04 0.80 9.30
CA GLY A 76 8.39 1.89 8.41
C GLY A 76 9.42 2.87 9.01
N ASN A 77 9.31 3.16 10.31
CA ASN A 77 10.25 4.02 11.03
C ASN A 77 11.68 3.47 11.11
N GLU A 78 11.89 2.18 10.83
CA GLU A 78 13.21 1.55 10.85
C GLU A 78 13.89 1.52 9.47
N ILE A 79 13.18 1.88 8.41
CA ILE A 79 13.71 2.00 7.06
C ILE A 79 14.37 3.37 6.92
N SER A 80 15.63 3.41 6.46
CA SER A 80 16.39 4.66 6.38
C SER A 80 15.97 5.55 5.22
N ASN A 81 15.68 4.94 4.06
CA ASN A 81 15.36 5.66 2.83
C ASN A 81 13.84 5.86 2.70
N GLN A 82 13.42 7.11 2.57
CA GLN A 82 12.00 7.48 2.48
C GLN A 82 11.31 6.89 1.25
N GLU A 83 11.95 6.92 0.06
CA GLU A 83 11.38 6.38 -1.18
C GLU A 83 11.16 4.86 -1.10
N VAL A 84 12.10 4.14 -0.46
CA VAL A 84 11.95 2.71 -0.20
C VAL A 84 10.72 2.45 0.68
N ALA A 85 10.59 3.19 1.77
CA ALA A 85 9.47 3.06 2.69
C ALA A 85 8.13 3.42 2.02
N ASN A 86 8.07 4.55 1.28
CA ASN A 86 6.89 4.97 0.53
C ASN A 86 6.45 3.90 -0.48
N THR A 87 7.41 3.34 -1.22
CA THR A 87 7.15 2.33 -2.25
C THR A 87 6.51 1.07 -1.66
N ILE A 88 7.06 0.56 -0.55
CA ILE A 88 6.55 -0.63 0.13
C ILE A 88 5.19 -0.34 0.75
N PHE A 89 5.04 0.79 1.43
CA PHE A 89 3.80 1.20 2.07
C PHE A 89 2.65 1.34 1.07
N ASN A 90 2.84 2.11 0.00
CA ASN A 90 1.82 2.34 -1.02
C ASN A 90 1.35 1.02 -1.66
N PHE A 91 2.29 0.13 -2.00
CA PHE A 91 1.91 -1.16 -2.55
C PHE A 91 1.30 -2.10 -1.50
N GLY A 92 1.71 -1.98 -0.25
CA GLY A 92 1.11 -2.70 0.89
C GLY A 92 -0.37 -2.40 1.07
N VAL A 93 -0.75 -1.14 0.94
CA VAL A 93 -2.16 -0.71 0.97
C VAL A 93 -2.97 -1.36 -0.17
N ASN A 94 -2.38 -1.42 -1.37
CA ASN A 94 -3.06 -1.95 -2.57
C ASN A 94 -3.13 -3.48 -2.64
N ALA A 95 -2.04 -4.18 -2.28
CA ALA A 95 -1.87 -5.61 -2.53
C ALA A 95 -1.68 -6.45 -1.26
N GLY A 96 -1.70 -5.80 -0.09
CA GLY A 96 -1.40 -6.39 1.21
C GLY A 96 0.08 -6.39 1.54
N LEU A 97 0.40 -6.18 2.83
CA LEU A 97 1.78 -6.02 3.31
C LEU A 97 2.66 -7.22 3.02
N GLY A 98 2.17 -8.44 3.21
CA GLY A 98 2.96 -9.65 2.97
C GLY A 98 3.50 -9.71 1.54
N MET A 99 2.70 -9.31 0.55
CA MET A 99 3.13 -9.25 -0.84
C MET A 99 4.08 -8.07 -1.09
N ALA A 100 3.79 -6.91 -0.52
CA ALA A 100 4.65 -5.75 -0.67
C ALA A 100 6.07 -6.04 -0.12
N VAL A 101 6.15 -6.68 1.04
CA VAL A 101 7.41 -7.07 1.65
C VAL A 101 8.13 -8.13 0.81
N LYS A 102 7.41 -9.13 0.27
CA LYS A 102 8.03 -10.15 -0.62
C LYS A 102 8.72 -9.53 -1.83
N LEU A 103 8.09 -8.57 -2.49
CA LEU A 103 8.71 -7.90 -3.64
C LEU A 103 9.95 -7.11 -3.22
N ALA A 104 9.89 -6.41 -2.09
CA ALA A 104 11.04 -5.69 -1.54
C ALA A 104 12.20 -6.65 -1.22
N GLN A 105 11.90 -7.79 -0.58
CA GLN A 105 12.88 -8.83 -0.26
C GLN A 105 13.57 -9.39 -1.51
N LEU A 106 12.83 -9.62 -2.58
CA LEU A 106 13.41 -10.07 -3.86
C LEU A 106 14.43 -9.07 -4.40
N ILE A 107 14.13 -7.78 -4.33
CA ILE A 107 15.00 -6.71 -4.85
C ILE A 107 16.28 -6.58 -4.03
N VAL A 108 16.19 -6.68 -2.70
CA VAL A 108 17.35 -6.52 -1.81
C VAL A 108 18.08 -7.85 -1.54
N GLY A 109 17.68 -8.95 -2.18
CA GLY A 109 18.29 -10.26 -2.01
C GLY A 109 18.08 -10.85 -0.60
N SER A 110 16.92 -10.61 0.02
CA SER A 110 16.47 -11.27 1.24
C SER A 110 15.54 -12.43 0.90
N THR A 111 15.33 -13.35 1.86
CA THR A 111 14.36 -14.44 1.66
C THR A 111 12.95 -13.90 1.51
N PRO A 112 12.23 -14.19 0.39
CA PRO A 112 10.94 -13.57 0.09
C PRO A 112 9.79 -14.29 0.84
N ASP A 113 9.81 -14.27 2.16
CA ASP A 113 8.79 -14.86 3.04
C ASP A 113 7.60 -13.93 3.32
N GLY A 114 7.76 -12.62 3.07
CA GLY A 114 6.75 -11.59 3.32
C GLY A 114 6.74 -11.10 4.77
N GLY A 115 7.64 -11.58 5.61
CA GLY A 115 7.84 -11.08 6.97
C GLY A 115 8.93 -9.99 7.02
N ILE A 116 8.68 -8.91 7.74
CA ILE A 116 9.66 -7.81 7.84
C ILE A 116 10.47 -7.91 9.14
N GLY A 117 11.41 -8.84 9.18
CA GLY A 117 12.35 -9.04 10.29
C GLY A 117 13.60 -8.17 10.21
N ALA A 118 14.47 -8.26 11.22
CA ALA A 118 15.70 -7.49 11.31
C ALA A 118 16.61 -7.61 10.06
N LYS A 119 16.74 -8.84 9.51
CA LYS A 119 17.54 -9.08 8.30
C LYS A 119 17.00 -8.38 7.08
N THR A 120 15.66 -8.30 6.94
CA THR A 120 15.02 -7.56 5.84
C THR A 120 15.27 -6.06 6.00
N ILE A 121 15.09 -5.52 7.22
CA ILE A 121 15.36 -4.09 7.51
C ILE A 121 16.82 -3.75 7.24
N GLU A 122 17.77 -4.57 7.70
CA GLU A 122 19.20 -4.36 7.42
C GLU A 122 19.49 -4.24 5.92
N LYS A 123 18.92 -5.14 5.11
CA LYS A 123 19.09 -5.12 3.66
C LYS A 123 18.41 -3.92 2.99
N LEU A 124 17.22 -3.53 3.45
CA LEU A 124 16.54 -2.33 2.97
C LEU A 124 17.34 -1.06 3.29
N ASN A 125 18.02 -1.03 4.44
CA ASN A 125 18.85 0.10 4.87
C ASN A 125 20.20 0.21 4.13
N GLN A 126 20.58 -0.81 3.37
CA GLN A 126 21.71 -0.77 2.43
C GLN A 126 21.36 -0.12 1.10
N VAL A 127 20.09 0.13 0.82
CA VAL A 127 19.64 0.80 -0.40
C VAL A 127 19.98 2.29 -0.32
N THR A 128 20.93 2.73 -1.13
CA THR A 128 21.38 4.14 -1.22
C THR A 128 20.59 4.92 -2.26
N ASP A 129 20.14 4.26 -3.34
CA ASP A 129 19.37 4.85 -4.44
C ASP A 129 17.92 4.41 -4.36
N GLY A 130 17.07 5.23 -3.75
CA GLY A 130 15.64 4.98 -3.59
C GLY A 130 14.89 4.98 -4.92
N GLN A 131 15.30 5.82 -5.89
CA GLN A 131 14.68 5.87 -7.21
C GLN A 131 14.92 4.58 -7.99
N ARG A 132 16.14 4.08 -8.00
CA ARG A 132 16.47 2.80 -8.60
C ARG A 132 15.73 1.63 -7.93
N PHE A 133 15.57 1.68 -6.61
CA PHE A 133 14.74 0.70 -5.91
C PHE A 133 13.29 0.74 -6.40
N LYS A 134 12.69 1.93 -6.49
CA LYS A 134 11.32 2.17 -6.96
C LYS A 134 11.11 1.63 -8.38
N GLU A 135 12.06 1.85 -9.28
CA GLU A 135 12.05 1.33 -10.66
C GLU A 135 12.10 -0.22 -10.70
N SER A 136 13.03 -0.80 -9.94
CA SER A 136 13.13 -2.26 -9.79
C SER A 136 11.87 -2.86 -9.20
N TYR A 137 11.27 -2.16 -8.24
CA TYR A 137 10.03 -2.57 -7.61
C TYR A 137 8.83 -2.52 -8.59
N ALA A 138 8.80 -1.53 -9.47
CA ALA A 138 7.80 -1.43 -10.53
C ALA A 138 7.90 -2.62 -11.51
N LEU A 139 9.11 -3.03 -11.90
CA LEU A 139 9.32 -4.23 -12.72
C LEU A 139 8.86 -5.50 -11.99
N ALA A 140 9.15 -5.64 -10.70
CA ALA A 140 8.69 -6.77 -9.90
C ALA A 140 7.15 -6.81 -9.78
N LYS A 141 6.48 -5.66 -9.68
CA LYS A 141 5.01 -5.55 -9.72
C LYS A 141 4.47 -6.05 -11.07
N ILE A 142 5.06 -5.61 -12.18
CA ILE A 142 4.63 -6.01 -13.53
C ILE A 142 4.81 -7.52 -13.71
N ALA A 143 5.95 -8.09 -13.33
CA ALA A 143 6.18 -9.54 -13.38
C ALA A 143 5.12 -10.31 -12.59
N ARG A 144 4.77 -9.84 -11.38
CA ARG A 144 3.68 -10.41 -10.59
C ARG A 144 2.32 -10.33 -11.30
N TYR A 145 1.99 -9.23 -11.94
CA TYR A 145 0.71 -9.09 -12.65
C TYR A 145 0.60 -10.07 -13.82
N VAL A 146 1.70 -10.27 -14.55
CA VAL A 146 1.78 -11.28 -15.60
C VAL A 146 1.57 -12.69 -15.02
N GLU A 147 2.21 -13.00 -13.89
CA GLU A 147 2.02 -14.29 -13.21
C GLU A 147 0.56 -14.52 -12.79
N ILE A 148 -0.12 -13.48 -12.24
CA ILE A 148 -1.54 -13.55 -11.90
C ILE A 148 -2.38 -13.86 -13.12
N CYS A 149 -2.14 -13.17 -14.24
CA CYS A 149 -2.87 -13.37 -15.49
C CYS A 149 -2.62 -14.76 -16.09
N ASN A 150 -1.39 -15.28 -16.01
CA ASN A 150 -1.06 -16.62 -16.48
C ASN A 150 -1.77 -17.71 -15.67
N LYS A 151 -1.87 -17.53 -14.33
CA LYS A 151 -2.59 -18.45 -13.43
C LYS A 151 -4.11 -18.34 -13.58
N ASN A 152 -4.62 -17.16 -13.88
CA ASN A 152 -6.04 -16.89 -14.04
C ASN A 152 -6.28 -15.89 -15.17
N PRO A 153 -6.50 -16.37 -16.43
CA PRO A 153 -6.68 -15.51 -17.59
C PRO A 153 -7.82 -14.48 -17.48
N VAL A 154 -8.84 -14.72 -16.64
CA VAL A 154 -9.92 -13.77 -16.39
C VAL A 154 -9.39 -12.44 -15.83
N GLN A 155 -8.22 -12.44 -15.18
CA GLN A 155 -7.58 -11.26 -14.60
C GLN A 155 -6.95 -10.32 -15.65
N VAL A 156 -6.75 -10.77 -16.88
CA VAL A 156 -6.16 -9.95 -17.97
C VAL A 156 -6.90 -8.64 -18.17
N LYS A 157 -8.22 -8.62 -17.96
CA LYS A 157 -9.04 -7.39 -18.07
C LYS A 157 -8.58 -6.26 -17.13
N PHE A 158 -7.88 -6.58 -16.04
CA PHE A 158 -7.37 -5.61 -15.08
C PHE A 158 -5.91 -5.19 -15.33
N LEU A 159 -5.18 -5.94 -16.16
CA LEU A 159 -3.74 -5.80 -16.36
C LEU A 159 -3.35 -4.37 -16.79
N LYS A 160 -4.08 -3.78 -17.74
CA LYS A 160 -3.82 -2.40 -18.19
C LYS A 160 -3.95 -1.40 -17.04
N GLY A 161 -4.96 -1.55 -16.20
CA GLY A 161 -5.16 -0.69 -15.03
C GLY A 161 -4.02 -0.80 -14.02
N TRP A 162 -3.56 -2.03 -13.75
CA TRP A 162 -2.44 -2.28 -12.84
C TRP A 162 -1.12 -1.71 -13.36
N ILE A 163 -0.84 -1.87 -14.67
CA ILE A 163 0.35 -1.31 -15.31
C ILE A 163 0.30 0.23 -15.25
N ASN A 164 -0.83 0.84 -15.64
CA ASN A 164 -0.97 2.31 -15.61
C ASN A 164 -0.74 2.88 -14.21
N ARG A 165 -1.31 2.25 -13.17
CA ARG A 165 -1.07 2.65 -11.77
C ARG A 165 0.42 2.53 -11.40
N THR A 166 1.09 1.47 -11.85
CA THR A 166 2.52 1.28 -11.58
C THR A 166 3.37 2.36 -12.25
N LEU A 167 3.08 2.67 -13.52
CA LEU A 167 3.80 3.71 -14.27
C LEU A 167 3.54 5.11 -13.71
N LYS A 168 2.30 5.42 -13.30
CA LYS A 168 2.00 6.69 -12.62
C LYS A 168 2.82 6.88 -11.35
N GLY A 169 3.08 5.79 -10.61
CA GLY A 169 3.92 5.83 -9.42
C GLY A 169 5.41 6.06 -9.71
N LEU A 170 5.89 5.98 -10.95
CA LEU A 170 7.27 6.27 -11.33
C LEU A 170 7.50 7.73 -11.70
N ALA A 171 6.46 8.45 -12.08
CA ALA A 171 6.51 9.88 -12.39
C ALA A 171 6.56 10.70 -11.11
#